data_f26f2cbd43559d07bb01d9005fce9ba5
#
_entry.id   f26f2cbd43559d07bb01d9005fce9ba5
#
_cell.length_a   1.000
_cell.length_b   1.000
_cell.length_c   1.000
_cell.angle_alpha   90.00
_cell.angle_beta   90.00
_cell.angle_gamma   90.00
#
_symmetry.space_group_name_H-M   'P 1'
#
loop_
_entity.id
_entity.type
_entity.pdbx_description
1 polymer ?
#
loop_
_entity_poly.entity_id
_entity_poly.type
_entity_poly.pdbx_seq_one_letter_code
_entity_poly.pdbx_strand_id
1 'polypeptide(L)'
;MRTEYCGLVDTRFIGQSVTLFGWVHRRRDHGGVIFIDLRDREGLVQVVCDPDRAGVFASAEKIRNEFCIKVVGTVRERPAGTANANLVSGQIEVLCQELAILNPSVAVPFQLDDEDLSESTRLTHRVLDLRRAPMQRNLRLRYQVTMAVRRFFDAHGFIDVETPMLTKSTPEGARDYLVPSRVHAGHFFALPQSPQLFKQLLMIAGYDRYYQIVKCFRDEDLRADRQPEFTQIDVETSFLAEQEIRSIMEEMIRTVFKEVLDVQLPNPFPVMAYSEAMARYGSDKPDLRVKLELTDLTDAMRDVDFKVFKAATELPDGRVAALRVPRGGEMPRSEIDAMTDFVKIYGAKGLAYIKVNDKARGRDGLQSPIVKNLHDAALAAILERTAAADGDVIFFGADRAKIVADSMGALRLKVGHSEFGRSHGLSEPGWRPLWVIDFPMFEYDEEEGRYVAAHHPFTSPKDEHIEYLETDPSKCLAKAYDMALNGWEIGGGSVRIHREDVQSKVFRALKIGPEEARAKFGFLLDALQYGAPPHGGIAFGLDRIVTMMAGAESIRDVIAFPKTQRAQCLLTQAPSPVDERQLRELHIRVRGPQPAADPKAA
;
A
#
# COMPACT_ATOMS: atom_id res chain seq x y z
N MET A 1 -40.14 0.71 10.24
CA MET A 1 -39.01 -0.04 9.67
C MET A 1 -38.84 0.44 8.23
N ARG A 2 -37.62 0.51 7.70
CA ARG A 2 -37.34 0.87 6.30
C ARG A 2 -37.92 -0.20 5.37
N THR A 3 -38.60 0.21 4.28
CA THR A 3 -39.05 -0.72 3.23
C THR A 3 -37.90 -1.12 2.31
N GLU A 4 -37.13 -0.12 1.84
CA GLU A 4 -35.94 -0.31 0.99
C GLU A 4 -34.92 0.82 1.20
N TYR A 5 -33.71 0.65 0.71
CA TYR A 5 -32.72 1.73 0.64
C TYR A 5 -33.03 2.70 -0.50
N CYS A 6 -32.73 3.99 -0.29
CA CYS A 6 -33.04 5.06 -1.25
C CYS A 6 -32.46 4.79 -2.65
N GLY A 7 -31.19 4.39 -2.73
CA GLY A 7 -30.54 4.08 -3.99
C GLY A 7 -31.00 2.80 -4.68
N LEU A 8 -31.78 1.95 -4.02
CA LEU A 8 -32.28 0.67 -4.55
C LEU A 8 -33.77 0.71 -4.92
N VAL A 9 -34.47 1.83 -4.70
CA VAL A 9 -35.83 2.02 -5.17
C VAL A 9 -35.79 2.24 -6.69
N ASP A 10 -36.47 1.37 -7.42
CA ASP A 10 -36.53 1.38 -8.89
C ASP A 10 -37.98 1.17 -9.41
N THR A 11 -38.12 0.93 -10.71
CA THR A 11 -39.41 0.76 -11.38
C THR A 11 -40.24 -0.40 -10.85
N ARG A 12 -39.67 -1.39 -10.15
CA ARG A 12 -40.39 -2.51 -9.51
C ARG A 12 -41.30 -2.06 -8.37
N PHE A 13 -40.99 -0.88 -7.80
CA PHE A 13 -41.78 -0.31 -6.70
C PHE A 13 -42.90 0.62 -7.15
N ILE A 14 -43.09 0.86 -8.45
CA ILE A 14 -44.15 1.73 -8.96
C ILE A 14 -45.53 1.30 -8.44
N GLY A 15 -46.29 2.26 -7.90
CA GLY A 15 -47.58 2.05 -7.27
C GLY A 15 -47.50 1.59 -5.81
N GLN A 16 -46.34 1.21 -5.31
CA GLN A 16 -46.17 0.75 -3.93
C GLN A 16 -45.88 1.91 -2.98
N SER A 17 -46.31 1.78 -1.73
CA SER A 17 -45.93 2.69 -0.65
C SER A 17 -44.60 2.24 -0.04
N VAL A 18 -43.65 3.16 0.08
CA VAL A 18 -42.33 2.92 0.66
C VAL A 18 -42.06 3.82 1.87
N THR A 19 -41.37 3.27 2.86
CA THR A 19 -40.84 4.02 4.00
C THR A 19 -39.32 4.11 3.87
N LEU A 20 -38.79 5.32 3.71
CA LEU A 20 -37.39 5.60 3.47
C LEU A 20 -36.81 6.44 4.62
N PHE A 21 -35.53 6.26 4.89
CA PHE A 21 -34.76 7.01 5.86
C PHE A 21 -33.44 7.43 5.24
N GLY A 22 -33.04 8.67 5.45
CA GLY A 22 -31.79 9.16 4.90
C GLY A 22 -31.51 10.60 5.29
N TRP A 23 -30.51 11.15 4.62
CA TRP A 23 -30.11 12.53 4.75
C TRP A 23 -30.49 13.29 3.49
N VAL A 24 -30.93 14.54 3.68
CA VAL A 24 -31.24 15.45 2.57
C VAL A 24 -29.95 15.86 1.88
N HIS A 25 -29.70 15.33 0.69
CA HIS A 25 -28.56 15.70 -0.12
C HIS A 25 -28.75 17.09 -0.73
N ARG A 26 -29.93 17.32 -1.32
CA ARG A 26 -30.29 18.62 -1.92
C ARG A 26 -31.79 18.85 -1.81
N ARG A 27 -32.18 20.10 -1.52
CA ARG A 27 -33.54 20.59 -1.57
C ARG A 27 -33.68 21.61 -2.69
N ARG A 28 -34.70 21.49 -3.51
CA ARG A 28 -35.03 22.44 -4.59
C ARG A 28 -36.50 22.82 -4.50
N ASP A 29 -36.80 24.08 -4.76
CA ASP A 29 -38.15 24.61 -4.84
C ASP A 29 -38.39 25.07 -6.28
N HIS A 30 -39.35 24.50 -6.95
CA HIS A 30 -39.72 24.80 -8.33
C HIS A 30 -41.22 25.06 -8.44
N GLY A 31 -41.61 26.35 -8.46
CA GLY A 31 -42.98 26.72 -8.73
C GLY A 31 -43.99 26.24 -7.68
N GLY A 32 -43.55 26.13 -6.42
CA GLY A 32 -44.41 25.69 -5.33
C GLY A 32 -44.44 24.17 -5.09
N VAL A 33 -43.60 23.41 -5.76
CA VAL A 33 -43.34 21.99 -5.47
C VAL A 33 -41.93 21.85 -4.92
N ILE A 34 -41.75 21.16 -3.79
CA ILE A 34 -40.47 20.94 -3.19
C ILE A 34 -39.95 19.55 -3.57
N PHE A 35 -38.75 19.52 -4.16
CA PHE A 35 -38.01 18.30 -4.49
C PHE A 35 -36.90 18.11 -3.49
N ILE A 36 -36.79 16.87 -2.96
CA ILE A 36 -35.74 16.47 -2.02
C ILE A 36 -35.00 15.29 -2.61
N ASP A 37 -33.70 15.42 -2.83
CA ASP A 37 -32.83 14.29 -3.13
C ASP A 37 -32.45 13.65 -1.77
N LEU A 38 -33.08 12.53 -1.45
CA LEU A 38 -32.87 11.76 -0.22
C LEU A 38 -31.74 10.76 -0.43
N ARG A 39 -30.73 10.80 0.42
CA ARG A 39 -29.51 9.99 0.32
C ARG A 39 -29.40 9.02 1.48
N ASP A 40 -29.00 7.80 1.16
CA ASP A 40 -28.45 6.84 2.12
C ASP A 40 -27.18 6.17 1.57
N ARG A 41 -26.73 5.09 2.18
CA ARG A 41 -25.49 4.40 1.79
C ARG A 41 -25.55 3.74 0.40
N GLU A 42 -26.76 3.48 -0.13
CA GLU A 42 -26.96 2.82 -1.44
C GLU A 42 -27.14 3.84 -2.57
N GLY A 43 -27.37 5.12 -2.24
CA GLY A 43 -27.50 6.19 -3.23
C GLY A 43 -28.61 7.18 -2.95
N LEU A 44 -29.19 7.71 -4.02
CA LEU A 44 -30.15 8.81 -4.02
C LEU A 44 -31.51 8.37 -4.57
N VAL A 45 -32.58 8.95 -4.01
CA VAL A 45 -33.92 8.92 -4.62
C VAL A 45 -34.53 10.31 -4.55
N GLN A 46 -35.25 10.71 -5.60
CA GLN A 46 -36.02 11.95 -5.59
C GLN A 46 -37.32 11.78 -4.84
N VAL A 47 -37.59 12.66 -3.89
CA VAL A 47 -38.87 12.77 -3.16
C VAL A 47 -39.54 14.05 -3.57
N VAL A 48 -40.83 13.99 -3.87
CA VAL A 48 -41.67 15.11 -4.28
C VAL A 48 -42.64 15.46 -3.16
N CYS A 49 -42.60 16.68 -2.68
CA CYS A 49 -43.51 17.21 -1.68
C CYS A 49 -44.48 18.21 -2.38
N ASP A 50 -45.72 17.77 -2.55
CA ASP A 50 -46.76 18.52 -3.24
C ASP A 50 -47.46 19.51 -2.30
N PRO A 51 -47.74 20.75 -2.70
CA PRO A 51 -48.45 21.74 -1.88
C PRO A 51 -49.87 21.32 -1.51
N ASP A 52 -50.50 20.44 -2.28
CA ASP A 52 -51.81 19.90 -1.96
C ASP A 52 -51.85 19.12 -0.63
N ARG A 53 -50.69 18.76 -0.11
CA ARG A 53 -50.48 18.14 1.20
C ARG A 53 -49.88 19.13 2.20
N ALA A 54 -50.68 20.08 2.67
CA ALA A 54 -50.23 21.22 3.46
C ALA A 54 -49.27 20.87 4.63
N GLY A 55 -49.54 19.78 5.38
CA GLY A 55 -48.70 19.35 6.50
C GLY A 55 -47.30 18.83 6.08
N VAL A 56 -47.25 18.09 4.96
CA VAL A 56 -45.99 17.61 4.35
C VAL A 56 -45.21 18.79 3.81
N PHE A 57 -45.88 19.69 3.07
CA PHE A 57 -45.26 20.84 2.46
C PHE A 57 -44.66 21.79 3.50
N ALA A 58 -45.40 22.13 4.57
CA ALA A 58 -44.90 22.94 5.68
C ALA A 58 -43.70 22.32 6.41
N SER A 59 -43.62 20.99 6.44
CA SER A 59 -42.43 20.28 6.95
C SER A 59 -41.27 20.38 5.97
N ALA A 60 -41.53 20.23 4.67
CA ALA A 60 -40.51 20.31 3.62
C ALA A 60 -39.89 21.71 3.47
N GLU A 61 -40.66 22.78 3.76
CA GLU A 61 -40.13 24.15 3.77
C GLU A 61 -39.03 24.37 4.83
N LYS A 62 -39.10 23.66 5.96
CA LYS A 62 -38.14 23.76 7.07
C LYS A 62 -36.86 22.97 6.83
N ILE A 63 -36.88 22.01 5.90
CA ILE A 63 -35.76 21.12 5.63
C ILE A 63 -34.60 21.87 5.00
N ARG A 64 -33.39 21.50 5.42
CA ARG A 64 -32.11 21.95 4.85
C ARG A 64 -31.24 20.74 4.54
N ASN A 65 -30.15 20.97 3.80
CA ASN A 65 -29.17 19.90 3.48
C ASN A 65 -28.69 19.22 4.76
N GLU A 66 -28.44 17.92 4.65
CA GLU A 66 -27.96 17.04 5.71
C GLU A 66 -28.94 16.84 6.89
N PHE A 67 -30.19 17.35 6.82
CA PHE A 67 -31.21 16.93 7.77
C PHE A 67 -31.47 15.42 7.62
N CYS A 68 -31.56 14.70 8.74
CA CYS A 68 -31.96 13.31 8.79
C CYS A 68 -33.50 13.24 8.82
N ILE A 69 -34.10 12.59 7.84
CA ILE A 69 -35.56 12.54 7.68
C ILE A 69 -36.08 11.10 7.46
N LYS A 70 -37.36 10.93 7.81
CA LYS A 70 -38.17 9.81 7.40
C LYS A 70 -39.20 10.29 6.35
N VAL A 71 -39.32 9.53 5.30
CA VAL A 71 -40.34 9.74 4.25
C VAL A 71 -41.18 8.49 4.12
N VAL A 72 -42.53 8.67 4.07
CA VAL A 72 -43.45 7.64 3.59
C VAL A 72 -44.10 8.21 2.34
N GLY A 73 -44.12 7.44 1.26
CA GLY A 73 -44.69 7.92 -0.01
C GLY A 73 -44.89 6.82 -1.03
N THR A 74 -45.64 7.15 -2.07
CA THR A 74 -45.91 6.23 -3.20
C THR A 74 -44.88 6.45 -4.29
N VAL A 75 -44.28 5.38 -4.76
CA VAL A 75 -43.37 5.39 -5.91
C VAL A 75 -44.13 5.57 -7.20
N ARG A 76 -43.73 6.50 -8.04
CA ARG A 76 -44.31 6.72 -9.37
C ARG A 76 -43.22 6.97 -10.42
N GLU A 77 -43.55 6.81 -11.68
CA GLU A 77 -42.69 7.25 -12.77
C GLU A 77 -42.49 8.77 -12.73
N ARG A 78 -41.28 9.23 -13.07
CA ARG A 78 -41.05 10.66 -13.28
C ARG A 78 -41.82 11.13 -14.52
N PRO A 79 -42.26 12.39 -14.56
CA PRO A 79 -42.86 12.99 -15.74
C PRO A 79 -41.99 12.78 -16.99
N ALA A 80 -42.59 12.63 -18.15
CA ALA A 80 -41.87 12.44 -19.41
C ALA A 80 -40.81 13.53 -19.63
N GLY A 81 -39.61 13.14 -19.98
CA GLY A 81 -38.48 14.04 -20.21
C GLY A 81 -37.72 14.47 -18.95
N THR A 82 -38.07 14.01 -17.73
CA THR A 82 -37.40 14.35 -16.47
C THR A 82 -36.59 13.20 -15.86
N ALA A 83 -36.52 12.06 -16.57
CA ALA A 83 -35.71 10.93 -16.13
C ALA A 83 -34.22 11.32 -16.05
N ASN A 84 -33.54 10.85 -15.01
CA ASN A 84 -32.11 11.11 -14.77
C ASN A 84 -31.30 9.83 -14.96
N ALA A 85 -30.63 9.71 -16.11
CA ALA A 85 -29.83 8.54 -16.45
C ALA A 85 -28.61 8.29 -15.51
N ASN A 86 -28.21 9.29 -14.73
CA ASN A 86 -27.07 9.19 -13.80
C ASN A 86 -27.44 8.57 -12.44
N LEU A 87 -28.72 8.28 -12.21
CA LEU A 87 -29.20 7.66 -10.97
C LEU A 87 -29.88 6.32 -11.26
N VAL A 88 -29.62 5.31 -10.45
CA VAL A 88 -30.32 4.02 -10.51
C VAL A 88 -31.83 4.24 -10.34
N SER A 89 -32.24 5.11 -9.41
CA SER A 89 -33.61 5.53 -9.17
C SER A 89 -34.11 6.60 -10.16
N GLY A 90 -33.37 6.88 -11.22
CA GLY A 90 -33.60 8.06 -12.08
C GLY A 90 -34.87 8.05 -12.93
N GLN A 91 -35.51 6.90 -13.07
CA GLN A 91 -36.81 6.77 -13.79
C GLN A 91 -38.02 6.99 -12.88
N ILE A 92 -37.82 6.96 -11.56
CA ILE A 92 -38.89 7.05 -10.57
C ILE A 92 -38.69 8.24 -9.63
N GLU A 93 -39.75 8.59 -8.94
CA GLU A 93 -39.76 9.51 -7.82
C GLU A 93 -40.78 9.04 -6.76
N VAL A 94 -40.60 9.50 -5.53
CA VAL A 94 -41.48 9.16 -4.40
C VAL A 94 -42.39 10.34 -4.10
N LEU A 95 -43.67 10.22 -4.35
CA LEU A 95 -44.67 11.22 -3.96
C LEU A 95 -44.89 11.14 -2.45
N CYS A 96 -44.43 12.11 -1.72
CA CYS A 96 -44.40 12.14 -0.26
C CYS A 96 -45.81 12.21 0.33
N GLN A 97 -46.11 11.31 1.27
CA GLN A 97 -47.36 11.26 2.02
C GLN A 97 -47.18 11.66 3.48
N GLU A 98 -46.03 11.26 4.07
CA GLU A 98 -45.63 11.64 5.42
C GLU A 98 -44.15 12.04 5.40
N LEU A 99 -43.83 13.12 6.10
CA LEU A 99 -42.49 13.63 6.25
C LEU A 99 -42.21 13.95 7.72
N ALA A 100 -41.22 13.29 8.28
CA ALA A 100 -40.77 13.56 9.65
C ALA A 100 -39.30 13.95 9.67
N ILE A 101 -38.98 15.07 10.28
CA ILE A 101 -37.61 15.45 10.60
C ILE A 101 -37.20 14.66 11.83
N LEU A 102 -36.25 13.75 11.67
CA LEU A 102 -35.71 12.94 12.78
C LEU A 102 -34.67 13.73 13.54
N ASN A 103 -33.81 14.45 12.81
CA ASN A 103 -32.82 15.33 13.41
C ASN A 103 -32.42 16.43 12.41
N PRO A 104 -32.43 17.71 12.82
CA PRO A 104 -31.91 18.80 12.00
C PRO A 104 -30.37 18.76 11.94
N SER A 105 -29.80 19.43 10.94
CA SER A 105 -28.35 19.65 10.82
C SER A 105 -28.04 21.13 10.90
N VAL A 106 -26.89 21.47 11.45
CA VAL A 106 -26.27 22.77 11.26
C VAL A 106 -25.70 22.90 9.85
N ALA A 107 -25.31 24.09 9.43
CA ALA A 107 -24.61 24.27 8.16
C ALA A 107 -23.31 23.46 8.17
N VAL A 108 -23.14 22.61 7.15
CA VAL A 108 -21.94 21.77 7.01
C VAL A 108 -20.75 22.59 6.51
N PRO A 109 -19.50 22.27 6.91
CA PRO A 109 -18.30 23.03 6.55
C PRO A 109 -17.93 22.93 5.05
N PHE A 110 -18.46 21.97 4.32
CA PHE A 110 -18.26 21.76 2.88
C PHE A 110 -19.44 20.99 2.27
N GLN A 111 -19.60 21.07 0.96
CA GLN A 111 -20.57 20.26 0.26
C GLN A 111 -20.00 18.84 0.02
N LEU A 112 -20.85 17.81 0.11
CA LEU A 112 -20.39 16.42 -0.02
C LEU A 112 -19.96 16.03 -1.44
N ASP A 113 -20.39 16.78 -2.44
CA ASP A 113 -20.04 16.66 -3.86
C ASP A 113 -18.87 17.56 -4.29
N ASP A 114 -18.26 18.30 -3.35
CA ASP A 114 -17.07 19.11 -3.60
C ASP A 114 -15.86 18.18 -3.84
N GLU A 115 -15.20 18.32 -4.99
CA GLU A 115 -14.06 17.51 -5.38
C GLU A 115 -12.72 18.06 -4.88
N ASP A 116 -12.63 19.39 -4.64
CA ASP A 116 -11.39 20.09 -4.30
C ASP A 116 -11.17 20.24 -2.78
N LEU A 117 -11.52 19.24 -2.00
CA LEU A 117 -11.34 19.27 -0.55
C LEU A 117 -9.92 18.91 -0.13
N SER A 118 -9.29 19.76 0.68
CA SER A 118 -8.00 19.46 1.27
C SER A 118 -8.08 18.23 2.18
N GLU A 119 -6.99 17.45 2.25
CA GLU A 119 -6.91 16.30 3.16
C GLU A 119 -7.18 16.71 4.62
N SER A 120 -6.65 17.85 5.05
CA SER A 120 -6.87 18.39 6.41
C SER A 120 -8.35 18.62 6.71
N THR A 121 -9.08 19.23 5.78
CA THR A 121 -10.53 19.45 5.93
C THR A 121 -11.29 18.12 6.02
N ARG A 122 -10.98 17.18 5.15
CA ARG A 122 -11.58 15.86 5.12
C ARG A 122 -11.34 15.08 6.42
N LEU A 123 -10.12 15.11 6.95
CA LEU A 123 -9.76 14.39 8.18
C LEU A 123 -10.31 15.05 9.44
N THR A 124 -10.42 16.40 9.47
CA THR A 124 -11.05 17.13 10.59
C THR A 124 -12.55 16.83 10.67
N HIS A 125 -13.23 16.83 9.52
CA HIS A 125 -14.66 16.57 9.42
C HIS A 125 -14.95 15.15 8.89
N ARG A 126 -14.20 14.16 9.35
CA ARG A 126 -14.19 12.81 8.79
C ARG A 126 -15.57 12.15 8.74
N VAL A 127 -16.45 12.43 9.69
CA VAL A 127 -17.83 11.92 9.69
C VAL A 127 -18.61 12.36 8.45
N LEU A 128 -18.42 13.59 8.00
CA LEU A 128 -19.03 14.12 6.77
C LEU A 128 -18.33 13.57 5.53
N ASP A 129 -17.01 13.52 5.53
CA ASP A 129 -16.22 12.94 4.43
C ASP A 129 -16.61 11.47 4.18
N LEU A 130 -16.88 10.69 5.24
CA LEU A 130 -17.38 9.31 5.13
C LEU A 130 -18.78 9.18 4.50
N ARG A 131 -19.57 10.27 4.42
CA ARG A 131 -20.84 10.30 3.68
C ARG A 131 -20.65 10.50 2.17
N ARG A 132 -19.49 10.92 1.73
CA ARG A 132 -19.19 11.18 0.31
C ARG A 132 -19.15 9.87 -0.48
N ALA A 133 -19.61 9.92 -1.72
CA ALA A 133 -19.67 8.75 -2.60
C ALA A 133 -18.32 8.03 -2.78
N PRO A 134 -17.17 8.71 -2.98
CA PRO A 134 -15.87 8.05 -3.06
C PRO A 134 -15.54 7.24 -1.80
N MET A 135 -15.77 7.80 -0.60
CA MET A 135 -15.49 7.11 0.66
C MET A 135 -16.42 5.91 0.89
N GLN A 136 -17.72 6.06 0.58
CA GLN A 136 -18.67 4.95 0.64
C GLN A 136 -18.25 3.80 -0.28
N ARG A 137 -17.86 4.12 -1.51
CA ARG A 137 -17.34 3.14 -2.48
C ARG A 137 -16.09 2.43 -1.98
N ASN A 138 -15.10 3.18 -1.49
CA ASN A 138 -13.82 2.63 -1.06
C ASN A 138 -13.96 1.72 0.17
N LEU A 139 -14.78 2.10 1.16
CA LEU A 139 -15.00 1.25 2.34
C LEU A 139 -15.85 0.02 2.00
N ARG A 140 -16.78 0.12 1.05
CA ARG A 140 -17.52 -1.03 0.54
C ARG A 140 -16.58 -2.00 -0.21
N LEU A 141 -15.69 -1.48 -1.04
CA LEU A 141 -14.66 -2.27 -1.71
C LEU A 141 -13.79 -3.01 -0.69
N ARG A 142 -13.33 -2.31 0.36
CA ARG A 142 -12.58 -2.92 1.47
C ARG A 142 -13.34 -4.08 2.12
N TYR A 143 -14.62 -3.88 2.40
CA TYR A 143 -15.49 -4.94 2.92
C TYR A 143 -15.57 -6.14 1.96
N GLN A 144 -15.78 -5.90 0.67
CA GLN A 144 -15.88 -6.96 -0.34
C GLN A 144 -14.57 -7.76 -0.44
N VAL A 145 -13.41 -7.09 -0.48
CA VAL A 145 -12.09 -7.73 -0.46
C VAL A 145 -11.92 -8.58 0.80
N THR A 146 -12.23 -8.03 1.97
CA THR A 146 -12.13 -8.76 3.24
C THR A 146 -12.99 -10.01 3.24
N MET A 147 -14.22 -9.94 2.73
CA MET A 147 -15.12 -11.07 2.67
C MET A 147 -14.70 -12.13 1.64
N ALA A 148 -14.14 -11.72 0.50
CA ALA A 148 -13.59 -12.64 -0.49
C ALA A 148 -12.40 -13.43 0.08
N VAL A 149 -11.50 -12.75 0.78
CA VAL A 149 -10.35 -13.36 1.48
C VAL A 149 -10.83 -14.40 2.52
N ARG A 150 -11.82 -14.03 3.36
CA ARG A 150 -12.35 -14.96 4.38
C ARG A 150 -12.96 -16.20 3.76
N ARG A 151 -13.79 -16.05 2.72
CA ARG A 151 -14.39 -17.20 2.02
C ARG A 151 -13.34 -18.10 1.38
N PHE A 152 -12.29 -17.51 0.81
CA PHE A 152 -11.20 -18.28 0.22
C PHE A 152 -10.48 -19.13 1.27
N PHE A 153 -10.08 -18.54 2.39
CA PHE A 153 -9.35 -19.26 3.42
C PHE A 153 -10.21 -20.32 4.13
N ASP A 154 -11.48 -20.02 4.39
CA ASP A 154 -12.42 -21.01 4.93
C ASP A 154 -12.55 -22.24 4.01
N ALA A 155 -12.73 -22.01 2.69
CA ALA A 155 -12.81 -23.08 1.70
C ALA A 155 -11.51 -23.91 1.56
N HIS A 156 -10.36 -23.36 1.97
CA HIS A 156 -9.05 -24.03 1.90
C HIS A 156 -8.60 -24.60 3.26
N GLY A 157 -9.49 -24.66 4.25
CA GLY A 157 -9.22 -25.26 5.55
C GLY A 157 -8.31 -24.46 6.46
N PHE A 158 -8.23 -23.15 6.28
CA PHE A 158 -7.53 -22.27 7.19
C PHE A 158 -8.42 -21.87 8.37
N ILE A 159 -7.82 -21.74 9.54
CA ILE A 159 -8.50 -21.36 10.77
C ILE A 159 -8.16 -19.90 11.11
N ASP A 160 -9.20 -19.07 11.30
CA ASP A 160 -9.05 -17.69 11.78
C ASP A 160 -8.83 -17.72 13.28
N VAL A 161 -7.61 -17.35 13.72
CA VAL A 161 -7.24 -17.36 15.15
C VAL A 161 -6.73 -15.98 15.56
N GLU A 162 -7.38 -15.38 16.54
CA GLU A 162 -6.95 -14.10 17.11
C GLU A 162 -5.67 -14.24 17.94
N THR A 163 -4.75 -13.30 17.75
CA THR A 163 -3.52 -13.18 18.51
C THR A 163 -3.55 -11.95 19.42
N PRO A 164 -2.78 -11.91 20.52
CA PRO A 164 -2.83 -10.79 21.47
C PRO A 164 -2.39 -9.45 20.85
N MET A 165 -3.09 -8.37 21.23
CA MET A 165 -2.65 -6.99 20.98
C MET A 165 -1.71 -6.46 22.07
N LEU A 166 -1.84 -6.94 23.31
CA LEU A 166 -0.92 -6.62 24.41
C LEU A 166 0.15 -7.71 24.50
N THR A 167 1.30 -7.46 23.88
CA THR A 167 2.38 -8.44 23.76
C THR A 167 3.65 -7.99 24.50
N LYS A 168 4.65 -8.82 24.49
CA LYS A 168 6.01 -8.47 24.90
C LYS A 168 6.68 -7.66 23.79
N SER A 169 7.48 -6.66 24.16
CA SER A 169 8.32 -5.91 23.19
C SER A 169 9.33 -6.86 22.55
N THR A 170 9.23 -6.99 21.24
CA THR A 170 10.12 -7.80 20.40
C THR A 170 10.34 -7.04 19.09
N PRO A 171 11.14 -5.96 19.08
CA PRO A 171 11.31 -5.10 17.91
C PRO A 171 11.86 -5.88 16.73
N GLU A 172 11.15 -5.80 15.59
CA GLU A 172 11.43 -6.50 14.33
C GLU A 172 11.75 -5.51 13.19
N GLY A 173 12.48 -4.44 13.50
CA GLY A 173 12.87 -3.43 12.50
C GLY A 173 12.31 -2.04 12.80
N ALA A 174 10.99 -1.87 13.06
CA ALA A 174 10.41 -0.62 13.53
C ALA A 174 10.48 -0.50 15.06
N ARG A 175 10.16 0.69 15.60
CA ARG A 175 9.95 0.85 17.04
C ARG A 175 8.58 0.36 17.44
N ASP A 176 8.47 -0.20 18.66
CA ASP A 176 7.20 -0.64 19.23
C ASP A 176 6.46 0.52 19.90
N TYR A 177 5.13 0.54 19.76
CA TYR A 177 4.28 1.33 20.65
C TYR A 177 4.17 0.65 22.00
N LEU A 178 4.56 1.33 23.08
CA LEU A 178 4.56 0.80 24.44
C LEU A 178 3.29 1.18 25.19
N VAL A 179 2.70 0.21 25.91
CA VAL A 179 1.53 0.39 26.76
C VAL A 179 1.93 0.07 28.22
N PRO A 180 1.92 1.05 29.12
CA PRO A 180 2.33 0.82 30.49
C PRO A 180 1.35 -0.08 31.25
N SER A 181 1.88 -0.97 32.09
CA SER A 181 1.08 -1.82 32.97
C SER A 181 0.78 -1.12 34.31
N ARG A 182 -0.51 -0.96 34.63
CA ARG A 182 -0.92 -0.46 35.96
C ARG A 182 -0.65 -1.47 37.08
N VAL A 183 -0.74 -2.76 36.75
CA VAL A 183 -0.60 -3.85 37.75
C VAL A 183 0.87 -4.15 38.05
N HIS A 184 1.73 -4.00 37.05
CA HIS A 184 3.17 -4.27 37.19
C HIS A 184 3.95 -2.97 36.98
N ALA A 185 4.24 -2.27 38.07
CA ALA A 185 4.95 -1.01 38.03
C ALA A 185 6.29 -1.12 37.28
N GLY A 186 6.55 -0.18 36.36
CA GLY A 186 7.77 -0.16 35.55
C GLY A 186 7.82 -1.18 34.40
N HIS A 187 6.73 -1.94 34.20
CA HIS A 187 6.63 -2.88 33.09
C HIS A 187 5.66 -2.38 32.02
N PHE A 188 5.92 -2.77 30.78
CA PHE A 188 5.16 -2.34 29.62
C PHE A 188 4.76 -3.55 28.76
N PHE A 189 3.56 -3.48 28.20
CA PHE A 189 3.21 -4.24 27.00
C PHE A 189 3.69 -3.45 25.78
N ALA A 190 3.81 -4.15 24.66
CA ALA A 190 3.99 -3.53 23.35
C ALA A 190 2.82 -3.91 22.46
N LEU A 191 2.42 -3.00 21.55
CA LEU A 191 1.51 -3.32 20.46
C LEU A 191 2.28 -4.06 19.35
N PRO A 192 1.74 -5.15 18.79
CA PRO A 192 2.49 -6.00 17.86
C PRO A 192 2.72 -5.31 16.52
N GLN A 193 3.95 -5.42 16.00
CA GLN A 193 4.28 -5.01 14.64
C GLN A 193 3.70 -5.98 13.59
N SER A 194 3.57 -7.24 13.98
CA SER A 194 2.90 -8.33 13.27
C SER A 194 2.64 -9.48 14.26
N PRO A 195 1.77 -10.45 13.95
CA PRO A 195 1.58 -11.64 14.78
C PRO A 195 2.67 -12.71 14.55
N GLN A 196 3.84 -12.36 14.03
CA GLN A 196 4.87 -13.30 13.56
C GLN A 196 5.22 -14.40 14.56
N LEU A 197 5.47 -14.06 15.81
CA LEU A 197 5.86 -15.05 16.81
C LEU A 197 4.69 -15.95 17.21
N PHE A 198 3.49 -15.41 17.31
CA PHE A 198 2.30 -16.16 17.69
C PHE A 198 1.83 -17.13 16.60
N LYS A 199 1.90 -16.73 15.32
CA LYS A 199 1.55 -17.64 14.24
C LYS A 199 2.50 -18.83 14.14
N GLN A 200 3.80 -18.64 14.42
CA GLN A 200 4.75 -19.75 14.53
C GLN A 200 4.40 -20.68 15.70
N LEU A 201 4.02 -20.13 16.86
CA LEU A 201 3.54 -20.92 18.00
C LEU A 201 2.29 -21.73 17.65
N LEU A 202 1.36 -21.18 16.83
CA LEU A 202 0.18 -21.90 16.36
C LEU A 202 0.55 -23.08 15.44
N MET A 203 1.59 -22.94 14.59
CA MET A 203 2.10 -24.06 13.82
C MET A 203 2.67 -25.18 14.70
N ILE A 204 3.47 -24.80 15.71
CA ILE A 204 4.01 -25.75 16.70
C ILE A 204 2.88 -26.41 17.51
N ALA A 205 1.80 -25.67 17.78
CA ALA A 205 0.61 -26.19 18.45
C ALA A 205 -0.27 -27.10 17.55
N GLY A 206 0.05 -27.26 16.26
CA GLY A 206 -0.63 -28.18 15.37
C GLY A 206 -1.85 -27.60 14.63
N TYR A 207 -1.98 -26.28 14.53
CA TYR A 207 -3.09 -25.66 13.80
C TYR A 207 -2.95 -25.74 12.27
N ASP A 208 -1.78 -26.07 11.77
CA ASP A 208 -1.47 -26.42 10.38
C ASP A 208 -1.71 -25.32 9.33
N ARG A 209 -2.88 -24.69 9.30
CA ARG A 209 -3.26 -23.59 8.40
C ARG A 209 -3.94 -22.49 9.17
N TYR A 210 -3.22 -21.41 9.41
CA TYR A 210 -3.69 -20.22 10.13
C TYR A 210 -3.83 -19.04 9.20
N TYR A 211 -4.86 -18.22 9.41
CA TYR A 211 -4.90 -16.86 8.92
C TYR A 211 -5.54 -15.92 9.96
N GLN A 212 -5.29 -14.62 9.80
CA GLN A 212 -5.96 -13.58 10.56
C GLN A 212 -5.98 -12.28 9.75
N ILE A 213 -7.09 -11.54 9.78
CA ILE A 213 -7.11 -10.14 9.32
C ILE A 213 -6.89 -9.27 10.54
N VAL A 214 -5.65 -8.82 10.72
CA VAL A 214 -5.13 -8.32 12.00
C VAL A 214 -4.63 -6.89 11.92
N LYS A 215 -4.82 -6.13 13.00
CA LYS A 215 -4.18 -4.83 13.20
C LYS A 215 -2.73 -4.99 13.58
N CYS A 216 -1.87 -4.22 12.92
CA CYS A 216 -0.44 -4.13 13.19
C CYS A 216 -0.07 -2.67 13.49
N PHE A 217 0.99 -2.48 14.27
CA PHE A 217 1.40 -1.17 14.79
C PHE A 217 2.90 -0.98 14.58
N ARG A 218 3.32 0.13 13.98
CA ARG A 218 4.73 0.46 13.78
C ARG A 218 4.95 1.95 14.02
N ASP A 219 5.85 2.28 14.95
CA ASP A 219 6.28 3.66 15.19
C ASP A 219 7.47 3.98 14.30
N GLU A 220 7.17 4.40 13.08
CA GLU A 220 8.14 4.76 12.04
C GLU A 220 7.73 6.03 11.31
N ASP A 221 8.62 6.59 10.50
CA ASP A 221 8.33 7.76 9.69
C ASP A 221 7.24 7.45 8.65
N LEU A 222 6.17 8.25 8.69
CA LEU A 222 4.99 8.01 7.86
C LEU A 222 5.16 8.65 6.47
N ARG A 223 4.79 7.86 5.45
CA ARG A 223 4.71 8.27 4.04
C ARG A 223 3.26 8.15 3.55
N ALA A 224 3.03 8.46 2.27
CA ALA A 224 1.69 8.36 1.68
C ALA A 224 1.08 6.94 1.74
N ASP A 225 1.93 5.91 1.77
CA ASP A 225 1.60 4.48 1.79
C ASP A 225 1.79 3.81 3.17
N ARG A 226 2.02 4.60 4.24
CA ARG A 226 2.26 4.09 5.60
C ARG A 226 1.33 4.74 6.62
N GLN A 227 0.93 3.95 7.61
CA GLN A 227 0.16 4.34 8.77
C GLN A 227 0.77 3.74 10.03
N PRO A 228 0.68 4.41 11.20
CA PRO A 228 1.20 3.85 12.45
C PRO A 228 0.41 2.64 12.92
N GLU A 229 -0.84 2.54 12.50
CA GLU A 229 -1.70 1.35 12.62
C GLU A 229 -2.29 1.00 11.25
N PHE A 230 -2.14 -0.24 10.84
CA PHE A 230 -2.58 -0.75 9.54
C PHE A 230 -3.11 -2.18 9.67
N THR A 231 -3.65 -2.72 8.59
CA THR A 231 -4.25 -4.06 8.61
C THR A 231 -3.51 -5.00 7.68
N GLN A 232 -3.14 -6.16 8.17
CA GLN A 232 -2.58 -7.25 7.37
C GLN A 232 -3.59 -8.40 7.23
N ILE A 233 -3.52 -9.09 6.09
CA ILE A 233 -3.98 -10.46 5.93
C ILE A 233 -2.75 -11.31 6.25
N ASP A 234 -2.71 -11.90 7.43
CA ASP A 234 -1.58 -12.66 7.91
C ASP A 234 -1.86 -14.15 7.83
N VAL A 235 -0.89 -14.92 7.34
CA VAL A 235 -1.05 -16.34 7.01
C VAL A 235 0.18 -17.12 7.44
N GLU A 236 -0.04 -18.34 7.98
CA GLU A 236 1.04 -19.30 8.24
C GLU A 236 0.55 -20.73 7.97
N THR A 237 1.44 -21.57 7.45
CA THR A 237 1.15 -22.97 7.09
C THR A 237 2.27 -23.89 7.53
N SER A 238 1.93 -25.13 7.92
CA SER A 238 2.88 -26.21 8.19
C SER A 238 2.99 -27.17 7.02
N PHE A 239 4.14 -27.83 6.90
CA PHE A 239 4.41 -28.94 5.96
C PHE A 239 4.29 -28.59 4.47
N LEU A 240 4.25 -27.31 4.11
CA LEU A 240 4.26 -26.87 2.72
C LEU A 240 5.62 -26.31 2.32
N ALA A 241 6.03 -26.62 1.09
CA ALA A 241 7.20 -26.00 0.49
C ALA A 241 6.90 -24.55 0.05
N GLU A 242 7.95 -23.74 -0.14
CA GLU A 242 7.85 -22.35 -0.60
C GLU A 242 6.94 -22.18 -1.82
N GLN A 243 7.08 -23.05 -2.82
CA GLN A 243 6.28 -22.99 -4.04
C GLN A 243 4.79 -23.27 -3.79
N GLU A 244 4.48 -24.20 -2.89
CA GLU A 244 3.10 -24.55 -2.55
C GLU A 244 2.42 -23.39 -1.81
N ILE A 245 3.13 -22.76 -0.87
CA ILE A 245 2.62 -21.55 -0.20
C ILE A 245 2.34 -20.45 -1.22
N ARG A 246 3.29 -20.17 -2.12
CA ARG A 246 3.10 -19.15 -3.17
C ARG A 246 1.91 -19.49 -4.07
N SER A 247 1.72 -20.74 -4.44
CA SER A 247 0.60 -21.16 -5.31
C SER A 247 -0.76 -20.91 -4.67
N ILE A 248 -0.94 -21.23 -3.38
CA ILE A 248 -2.20 -20.98 -2.66
C ILE A 248 -2.45 -19.47 -2.54
N MET A 249 -1.42 -18.68 -2.23
CA MET A 249 -1.55 -17.23 -2.08
C MET A 249 -1.82 -16.54 -3.42
N GLU A 250 -1.24 -17.03 -4.49
CA GLU A 250 -1.52 -16.58 -5.85
C GLU A 250 -2.98 -16.85 -6.24
N GLU A 251 -3.50 -18.02 -5.94
CA GLU A 251 -4.90 -18.35 -6.16
C GLU A 251 -5.83 -17.45 -5.34
N MET A 252 -5.48 -17.16 -4.09
CA MET A 252 -6.23 -16.21 -3.25
C MET A 252 -6.32 -14.83 -3.92
N ILE A 253 -5.21 -14.26 -4.36
CA ILE A 253 -5.20 -12.95 -5.02
C ILE A 253 -5.99 -12.96 -6.33
N ARG A 254 -5.84 -13.99 -7.16
CA ARG A 254 -6.63 -14.14 -8.40
C ARG A 254 -8.13 -14.20 -8.11
N THR A 255 -8.54 -14.97 -7.09
CA THR A 255 -9.93 -15.10 -6.67
C THR A 255 -10.50 -13.77 -6.21
N VAL A 256 -9.75 -13.03 -5.37
CA VAL A 256 -10.17 -11.71 -4.87
C VAL A 256 -10.36 -10.72 -6.03
N PHE A 257 -9.41 -10.64 -6.97
CA PHE A 257 -9.52 -9.75 -8.12
C PHE A 257 -10.68 -10.13 -9.04
N LYS A 258 -10.90 -11.42 -9.24
CA LYS A 258 -12.02 -11.89 -10.05
C LYS A 258 -13.37 -11.60 -9.40
N GLU A 259 -13.53 -11.88 -8.11
CA GLU A 259 -14.81 -11.68 -7.42
C GLU A 259 -15.17 -10.21 -7.23
N VAL A 260 -14.17 -9.37 -6.96
CA VAL A 260 -14.41 -7.97 -6.53
C VAL A 260 -14.38 -6.99 -7.70
N LEU A 261 -13.49 -7.19 -8.68
CA LEU A 261 -13.30 -6.29 -9.82
C LEU A 261 -13.69 -6.91 -11.16
N ASP A 262 -14.05 -8.19 -11.21
CA ASP A 262 -14.21 -8.99 -12.44
C ASP A 262 -12.95 -8.99 -13.32
N VAL A 263 -11.76 -8.91 -12.70
CA VAL A 263 -10.47 -8.89 -13.38
C VAL A 263 -9.84 -10.28 -13.32
N GLN A 264 -9.42 -10.80 -14.47
CA GLN A 264 -8.62 -12.01 -14.56
C GLN A 264 -7.14 -11.65 -14.56
N LEU A 265 -6.43 -12.07 -13.51
CA LEU A 265 -4.97 -11.98 -13.44
C LEU A 265 -4.32 -13.18 -14.17
N PRO A 266 -3.05 -13.07 -14.60
CA PRO A 266 -2.33 -14.18 -15.23
C PRO A 266 -2.29 -15.43 -14.32
N ASN A 267 -2.08 -16.60 -14.91
CA ASN A 267 -1.93 -17.88 -14.22
C ASN A 267 -0.91 -18.75 -14.96
N PRO A 268 0.25 -19.06 -14.36
CA PRO A 268 0.77 -18.58 -13.09
C PRO A 268 1.28 -17.14 -13.15
N PHE A 269 1.59 -16.52 -11.99
CA PHE A 269 2.34 -15.27 -11.94
C PHE A 269 3.80 -15.51 -12.34
N PRO A 270 4.43 -14.57 -13.06
CA PRO A 270 5.87 -14.62 -13.29
C PRO A 270 6.65 -14.70 -11.97
N VAL A 271 7.78 -15.40 -12.02
CA VAL A 271 8.72 -15.53 -10.89
C VAL A 271 10.06 -14.97 -11.32
N MET A 272 10.66 -14.13 -10.49
CA MET A 272 11.93 -13.47 -10.75
C MET A 272 12.82 -13.51 -9.51
N ALA A 273 14.11 -13.79 -9.69
CA ALA A 273 15.06 -13.69 -8.58
C ALA A 273 15.27 -12.21 -8.20
N TYR A 274 15.51 -11.93 -6.92
CA TYR A 274 15.85 -10.59 -6.42
C TYR A 274 17.01 -9.95 -7.19
N SER A 275 18.07 -10.71 -7.45
CA SER A 275 19.21 -10.23 -8.22
C SER A 275 18.85 -9.81 -9.64
N GLU A 276 17.96 -10.53 -10.31
CA GLU A 276 17.43 -10.17 -11.63
C GLU A 276 16.56 -8.91 -11.56
N ALA A 277 15.68 -8.82 -10.57
CA ALA A 277 14.82 -7.65 -10.37
C ALA A 277 15.65 -6.37 -10.17
N MET A 278 16.68 -6.43 -9.32
CA MET A 278 17.62 -5.32 -9.10
C MET A 278 18.48 -5.00 -10.33
N ALA A 279 18.89 -6.01 -11.08
CA ALA A 279 19.70 -5.82 -12.27
C ALA A 279 18.89 -5.14 -13.40
N ARG A 280 17.69 -5.63 -13.68
CA ARG A 280 16.86 -5.17 -14.83
C ARG A 280 16.00 -3.96 -14.52
N TYR A 281 15.55 -3.81 -13.30
CA TYR A 281 14.54 -2.80 -12.95
C TYR A 281 14.98 -1.82 -11.86
N GLY A 282 16.07 -2.12 -11.15
CA GLY A 282 16.55 -1.31 -10.04
C GLY A 282 15.60 -1.31 -8.85
N SER A 283 14.80 -2.38 -8.68
CA SER A 283 13.79 -2.48 -7.62
C SER A 283 13.48 -3.94 -7.32
N ASP A 284 13.26 -4.25 -6.05
CA ASP A 284 12.75 -5.53 -5.54
C ASP A 284 11.24 -5.75 -5.79
N LYS A 285 10.54 -4.72 -6.27
CA LYS A 285 9.11 -4.71 -6.61
C LYS A 285 8.86 -4.00 -7.94
N PRO A 286 9.38 -4.53 -9.05
CA PRO A 286 9.32 -3.85 -10.32
C PRO A 286 7.89 -3.67 -10.84
N ASP A 287 7.59 -2.49 -11.39
CA ASP A 287 6.37 -2.27 -12.16
C ASP A 287 6.56 -2.80 -13.60
N LEU A 288 6.04 -3.98 -13.87
CA LEU A 288 6.17 -4.63 -15.17
C LEU A 288 5.29 -3.99 -16.26
N ARG A 289 4.45 -3.02 -15.93
CA ARG A 289 3.71 -2.24 -16.94
C ARG A 289 4.65 -1.33 -17.71
N VAL A 290 5.72 -0.87 -17.10
CA VAL A 290 6.77 -0.07 -17.77
C VAL A 290 7.73 -1.02 -18.48
N LYS A 291 7.86 -0.87 -19.80
CA LYS A 291 8.64 -1.75 -20.70
C LYS A 291 10.13 -1.42 -20.77
N LEU A 292 10.57 -0.42 -20.02
CA LEU A 292 11.97 0.00 -19.98
C LEU A 292 12.75 -0.91 -19.01
N GLU A 293 13.98 -1.27 -19.37
CA GLU A 293 14.87 -2.07 -18.54
C GLU A 293 16.25 -1.43 -18.45
N LEU A 294 16.94 -1.70 -17.35
CA LEU A 294 18.35 -1.30 -17.15
C LEU A 294 19.27 -2.32 -17.84
N THR A 295 20.30 -1.83 -18.48
CA THR A 295 21.36 -2.63 -19.11
C THR A 295 22.67 -2.41 -18.36
N ASP A 296 23.30 -3.47 -17.87
CA ASP A 296 24.59 -3.38 -17.21
C ASP A 296 25.71 -3.17 -18.23
N LEU A 297 26.57 -2.18 -17.96
CA LEU A 297 27.71 -1.81 -18.78
C LEU A 297 29.02 -1.72 -17.97
N THR A 298 29.01 -2.18 -16.72
CA THR A 298 30.11 -2.01 -15.78
C THR A 298 31.44 -2.52 -16.33
N ASP A 299 31.45 -3.72 -16.91
CA ASP A 299 32.64 -4.32 -17.52
C ASP A 299 33.18 -3.53 -18.72
N ALA A 300 32.28 -3.00 -19.55
CA ALA A 300 32.64 -2.23 -20.75
C ALA A 300 33.15 -0.81 -20.44
N MET A 301 32.97 -0.33 -19.20
CA MET A 301 33.34 1.03 -18.78
C MET A 301 34.65 1.10 -17.96
N ARG A 302 35.36 -0.01 -17.77
CA ARG A 302 36.57 -0.06 -16.91
C ARG A 302 37.73 0.82 -17.43
N ASP A 303 37.93 0.82 -18.75
CA ASP A 303 39.10 1.43 -19.38
C ASP A 303 38.77 2.75 -20.12
N VAL A 304 37.63 3.38 -19.80
CA VAL A 304 37.22 4.65 -20.41
C VAL A 304 37.85 5.86 -19.70
N ASP A 305 38.08 6.95 -20.44
CA ASP A 305 38.62 8.20 -19.88
C ASP A 305 37.56 9.05 -19.15
N PHE A 306 36.29 8.68 -19.23
CA PHE A 306 35.23 9.37 -18.51
C PHE A 306 35.30 9.06 -17.01
N LYS A 307 35.83 10.00 -16.23
CA LYS A 307 36.19 9.82 -14.79
C LYS A 307 35.03 9.26 -13.94
N VAL A 308 33.80 9.63 -14.22
CA VAL A 308 32.61 9.17 -13.45
C VAL A 308 32.42 7.66 -13.63
N PHE A 309 32.50 7.17 -14.86
CA PHE A 309 32.34 5.74 -15.12
C PHE A 309 33.51 4.93 -14.57
N LYS A 310 34.73 5.42 -14.82
CA LYS A 310 35.93 4.77 -14.29
C LYS A 310 35.90 4.66 -12.76
N ALA A 311 35.59 5.74 -12.07
CA ALA A 311 35.49 5.73 -10.61
C ALA A 311 34.45 4.75 -10.08
N ALA A 312 33.30 4.64 -10.76
CA ALA A 312 32.27 3.66 -10.40
C ALA A 312 32.76 2.22 -10.58
N THR A 313 33.53 1.92 -11.65
CA THR A 313 34.04 0.55 -11.88
C THR A 313 35.20 0.16 -10.93
N GLU A 314 35.77 1.11 -10.23
CA GLU A 314 36.82 0.88 -9.22
C GLU A 314 36.26 0.59 -7.81
N LEU A 315 34.96 0.85 -7.59
CA LEU A 315 34.30 0.52 -6.32
C LEU A 315 34.01 -0.99 -6.23
N PRO A 316 34.14 -1.60 -5.05
CA PRO A 316 33.87 -3.03 -4.84
C PRO A 316 32.43 -3.43 -5.24
N ASP A 317 31.46 -2.53 -4.95
CA ASP A 317 30.04 -2.65 -5.26
C ASP A 317 29.60 -1.66 -6.35
N GLY A 318 30.53 -1.21 -7.18
CA GLY A 318 30.25 -0.21 -8.20
C GLY A 318 29.51 -0.78 -9.40
N ARG A 319 28.66 0.07 -9.99
CA ARG A 319 27.84 -0.28 -11.15
C ARG A 319 27.75 0.88 -12.13
N VAL A 320 27.82 0.55 -13.42
CA VAL A 320 27.44 1.44 -14.52
C VAL A 320 26.29 0.80 -15.26
N ALA A 321 25.12 1.42 -15.22
CA ALA A 321 23.92 0.93 -15.90
C ALA A 321 23.34 1.97 -16.86
N ALA A 322 22.81 1.51 -17.97
CA ALA A 322 22.11 2.31 -18.97
C ALA A 322 20.60 2.09 -18.95
N LEU A 323 19.84 3.16 -19.18
CA LEU A 323 18.41 3.13 -19.46
C LEU A 323 18.16 3.69 -20.86
N ARG A 324 17.85 2.82 -21.80
CA ARG A 324 17.44 3.23 -23.14
C ARG A 324 15.98 3.70 -23.11
N VAL A 325 15.72 4.86 -23.67
CA VAL A 325 14.38 5.40 -23.90
C VAL A 325 14.13 5.49 -25.41
N PRO A 326 13.31 4.60 -25.99
CA PRO A 326 12.96 4.63 -27.40
C PRO A 326 12.35 5.98 -27.78
N ARG A 327 12.82 6.55 -28.90
CA ARG A 327 12.42 7.87 -29.41
C ARG A 327 12.62 9.02 -28.41
N GLY A 328 13.41 8.83 -27.35
CA GLY A 328 13.67 9.83 -26.32
C GLY A 328 14.31 11.12 -26.84
N GLY A 329 14.86 11.13 -28.07
CA GLY A 329 15.34 12.33 -28.75
C GLY A 329 14.26 13.39 -28.98
N GLU A 330 12.97 12.99 -29.00
CA GLU A 330 11.81 13.89 -29.15
C GLU A 330 11.48 14.65 -27.84
N MET A 331 12.02 14.20 -26.70
CA MET A 331 11.81 14.89 -25.42
C MET A 331 12.46 16.28 -25.42
N PRO A 332 11.76 17.30 -24.92
CA PRO A 332 12.32 18.64 -24.75
C PRO A 332 13.55 18.60 -23.84
N ARG A 333 14.54 19.46 -24.11
CA ARG A 333 15.74 19.55 -23.27
C ARG A 333 15.42 19.85 -21.79
N SER A 334 14.42 20.68 -21.54
CA SER A 334 13.96 21.00 -20.17
C SER A 334 13.48 19.77 -19.41
N GLU A 335 12.87 18.81 -20.09
CA GLU A 335 12.41 17.56 -19.46
C GLU A 335 13.61 16.65 -19.12
N ILE A 336 14.62 16.57 -20.02
CA ILE A 336 15.86 15.83 -19.74
C ILE A 336 16.63 16.47 -18.58
N ASP A 337 16.71 17.81 -18.54
CA ASP A 337 17.36 18.55 -17.46
C ASP A 337 16.65 18.30 -16.10
N ALA A 338 15.30 18.28 -16.09
CA ALA A 338 14.49 17.95 -14.92
C ALA A 338 14.72 16.50 -14.42
N MET A 339 15.04 15.55 -15.29
CA MET A 339 15.40 14.18 -14.90
C MET A 339 16.73 14.13 -14.14
N THR A 340 17.69 15.02 -14.48
CA THR A 340 18.95 15.14 -13.75
C THR A 340 18.72 15.58 -12.29
N ASP A 341 17.83 16.53 -12.05
CA ASP A 341 17.49 16.94 -10.69
C ASP A 341 16.69 15.88 -9.95
N PHE A 342 15.86 15.16 -10.64
CA PHE A 342 15.08 14.07 -10.06
C PHE A 342 15.96 12.93 -9.52
N VAL A 343 16.96 12.47 -10.28
CA VAL A 343 17.80 11.36 -9.82
C VAL A 343 18.69 11.73 -8.61
N LYS A 344 18.96 13.03 -8.41
CA LYS A 344 19.69 13.52 -7.23
C LYS A 344 18.96 13.23 -5.91
N ILE A 345 17.64 13.17 -5.94
CA ILE A 345 16.82 12.82 -4.77
C ILE A 345 17.20 11.44 -4.23
N TYR A 346 17.67 10.56 -5.12
CA TYR A 346 18.07 9.18 -4.82
C TYR A 346 19.60 9.03 -4.61
N GLY A 347 20.32 10.15 -4.45
CA GLY A 347 21.75 10.15 -4.16
C GLY A 347 22.66 10.17 -5.38
N ALA A 348 22.13 10.15 -6.61
CA ALA A 348 22.94 10.27 -7.81
C ALA A 348 23.57 11.67 -7.93
N LYS A 349 24.85 11.75 -8.28
CA LYS A 349 25.58 13.03 -8.43
C LYS A 349 25.24 13.76 -9.73
N GLY A 350 24.67 13.06 -10.72
CA GLY A 350 24.29 13.59 -12.01
C GLY A 350 23.68 12.50 -12.89
N LEU A 351 23.25 12.89 -14.09
CA LEU A 351 22.68 11.98 -15.08
C LEU A 351 23.34 12.25 -16.44
N ALA A 352 24.29 11.40 -16.83
CA ALA A 352 24.85 11.43 -18.16
C ALA A 352 23.86 10.82 -19.16
N TYR A 353 23.87 11.32 -20.41
CA TYR A 353 23.04 10.73 -21.46
C TYR A 353 23.70 10.86 -22.85
N ILE A 354 23.29 9.99 -23.77
CA ILE A 354 23.65 10.03 -25.18
C ILE A 354 22.38 10.06 -26.01
N LYS A 355 22.25 11.00 -26.97
CA LYS A 355 21.26 10.96 -28.01
C LYS A 355 21.82 10.21 -29.24
N VAL A 356 21.08 9.24 -29.74
CA VAL A 356 21.44 8.45 -30.93
C VAL A 356 20.73 9.08 -32.12
N ASN A 357 21.43 9.96 -32.87
CA ASN A 357 20.85 10.62 -34.02
C ASN A 357 20.93 9.75 -35.28
N ASP A 358 22.06 9.04 -35.48
CA ASP A 358 22.29 8.16 -36.62
C ASP A 358 23.33 7.07 -36.22
N LYS A 359 22.82 5.89 -35.89
CA LYS A 359 23.63 4.75 -35.44
C LYS A 359 24.66 4.31 -36.51
N ALA A 360 24.32 4.43 -37.79
CA ALA A 360 25.19 3.98 -38.89
C ALA A 360 26.45 4.84 -39.00
N ARG A 361 26.44 6.08 -38.54
CA ARG A 361 27.60 6.98 -38.50
C ARG A 361 28.53 6.75 -37.31
N GLY A 362 28.27 5.75 -36.50
CA GLY A 362 29.06 5.47 -35.30
C GLY A 362 29.17 6.69 -34.38
N ARG A 363 30.38 7.03 -33.95
CA ARG A 363 30.67 8.16 -33.05
C ARG A 363 30.06 9.49 -33.50
N ASP A 364 30.12 9.80 -34.78
CA ASP A 364 29.63 11.06 -35.38
C ASP A 364 28.10 11.16 -35.40
N GLY A 365 27.41 10.05 -35.24
CA GLY A 365 25.96 9.99 -35.12
C GLY A 365 25.45 10.07 -33.67
N LEU A 366 26.35 10.19 -32.69
CA LEU A 366 26.03 10.26 -31.25
C LEU A 366 26.24 11.67 -30.73
N GLN A 367 25.25 12.20 -30.05
CA GLN A 367 25.30 13.55 -29.48
C GLN A 367 25.35 13.48 -27.94
N SER A 368 26.55 13.77 -27.40
CA SER A 368 26.74 13.92 -25.96
C SER A 368 28.15 14.44 -25.63
N PRO A 369 28.33 15.21 -24.56
CA PRO A 369 29.66 15.61 -24.07
C PRO A 369 30.57 14.45 -23.69
N ILE A 370 30.00 13.30 -23.29
CA ILE A 370 30.76 12.16 -22.79
C ILE A 370 31.36 11.30 -23.91
N VAL A 371 30.81 11.36 -25.13
CA VAL A 371 31.21 10.51 -26.27
C VAL A 371 32.72 10.63 -26.57
N LYS A 372 33.29 11.82 -26.42
CA LYS A 372 34.72 12.05 -26.63
C LYS A 372 35.65 11.32 -25.66
N ASN A 373 35.12 10.94 -24.49
CA ASN A 373 35.86 10.27 -23.42
C ASN A 373 35.61 8.75 -23.40
N LEU A 374 34.85 8.23 -24.37
CA LEU A 374 34.56 6.82 -24.53
C LEU A 374 35.28 6.28 -25.76
N HIS A 375 36.01 5.17 -25.66
CA HIS A 375 36.62 4.51 -26.79
C HIS A 375 35.60 3.76 -27.66
N ASP A 376 35.94 3.40 -28.90
CA ASP A 376 34.98 2.83 -29.85
C ASP A 376 34.38 1.50 -29.39
N ALA A 377 35.14 0.67 -28.72
CA ALA A 377 34.60 -0.58 -28.13
C ALA A 377 33.55 -0.32 -27.05
N ALA A 378 33.73 0.70 -26.21
CA ALA A 378 32.72 1.09 -25.23
C ALA A 378 31.44 1.62 -25.89
N LEU A 379 31.59 2.47 -26.93
CA LEU A 379 30.44 2.96 -27.69
C LEU A 379 29.69 1.82 -28.41
N ALA A 380 30.42 0.88 -29.00
CA ALA A 380 29.83 -0.30 -29.63
C ALA A 380 29.05 -1.15 -28.58
N ALA A 381 29.65 -1.42 -27.42
CA ALA A 381 28.99 -2.15 -26.34
C ALA A 381 27.72 -1.44 -25.84
N ILE A 382 27.73 -0.10 -25.70
CA ILE A 382 26.55 0.68 -25.35
C ILE A 382 25.43 0.44 -26.36
N LEU A 383 25.72 0.67 -27.66
CA LEU A 383 24.72 0.59 -28.72
C LEU A 383 24.19 -0.83 -28.94
N GLU A 384 25.04 -1.83 -28.78
CA GLU A 384 24.67 -3.24 -28.95
C GLU A 384 23.84 -3.73 -27.77
N ARG A 385 24.35 -3.59 -26.53
CA ARG A 385 23.69 -4.13 -25.33
C ARG A 385 22.36 -3.43 -25.02
N THR A 386 22.26 -2.12 -25.28
CA THR A 386 20.99 -1.39 -25.13
C THR A 386 20.05 -1.59 -26.30
N ALA A 387 20.47 -2.28 -27.37
CA ALA A 387 19.74 -2.39 -28.64
C ALA A 387 19.25 -1.03 -29.18
N ALA A 388 20.10 0.02 -29.04
CA ALA A 388 19.74 1.38 -29.38
C ALA A 388 19.44 1.55 -30.86
N ALA A 389 18.48 2.41 -31.18
CA ALA A 389 18.06 2.80 -32.53
C ALA A 389 18.15 4.33 -32.72
N ASP A 390 18.03 4.77 -33.94
CA ASP A 390 18.02 6.19 -34.29
C ASP A 390 16.82 6.88 -33.59
N GLY A 391 17.06 8.05 -33.03
CA GLY A 391 16.08 8.81 -32.25
C GLY A 391 16.02 8.47 -30.78
N ASP A 392 16.75 7.45 -30.29
CA ASP A 392 16.75 7.07 -28.89
C ASP A 392 17.60 8.01 -28.01
N VAL A 393 17.27 8.03 -26.71
CA VAL A 393 18.14 8.56 -25.66
C VAL A 393 18.54 7.43 -24.71
N ILE A 394 19.81 7.39 -24.35
CA ILE A 394 20.35 6.45 -23.39
C ILE A 394 20.82 7.26 -22.17
N PHE A 395 20.21 7.06 -21.02
CA PHE A 395 20.64 7.61 -19.74
C PHE A 395 21.59 6.66 -19.02
N PHE A 396 22.50 7.19 -18.20
CA PHE A 396 23.48 6.40 -17.48
C PHE A 396 23.50 6.74 -15.99
N GLY A 397 23.44 5.69 -15.15
CA GLY A 397 23.75 5.75 -13.74
C GLY A 397 25.12 5.13 -13.50
N ALA A 398 25.96 5.77 -12.68
CA ALA A 398 27.31 5.29 -12.35
C ALA A 398 27.67 5.72 -10.92
N ASP A 399 27.64 4.79 -10.01
CA ASP A 399 27.98 4.94 -8.58
C ASP A 399 27.97 3.54 -7.92
N ARG A 400 27.86 3.44 -6.59
CA ARG A 400 27.53 2.20 -5.88
C ARG A 400 26.25 1.58 -6.43
N ALA A 401 26.16 0.26 -6.49
CA ALA A 401 25.02 -0.47 -7.09
C ALA A 401 23.67 -0.05 -6.50
N LYS A 402 23.61 0.22 -5.19
CA LYS A 402 22.38 0.70 -4.53
C LYS A 402 21.93 2.06 -5.06
N ILE A 403 22.82 3.04 -5.18
CA ILE A 403 22.50 4.37 -5.70
C ILE A 403 22.04 4.28 -7.17
N VAL A 404 22.72 3.44 -7.98
CA VAL A 404 22.34 3.21 -9.37
C VAL A 404 20.95 2.55 -9.45
N ALA A 405 20.69 1.54 -8.64
CA ALA A 405 19.37 0.89 -8.59
C ALA A 405 18.27 1.87 -8.20
N ASP A 406 18.42 2.59 -7.08
CA ASP A 406 17.42 3.53 -6.57
C ASP A 406 17.16 4.67 -7.58
N SER A 407 18.21 5.28 -8.13
CA SER A 407 18.08 6.42 -9.03
C SER A 407 17.57 6.03 -10.42
N MET A 408 18.13 4.99 -11.04
CA MET A 408 17.76 4.57 -12.39
C MET A 408 16.43 3.80 -12.41
N GLY A 409 16.12 3.04 -11.35
CA GLY A 409 14.83 2.41 -11.16
C GLY A 409 13.70 3.45 -11.02
N ALA A 410 13.92 4.51 -10.23
CA ALA A 410 12.98 5.62 -10.13
C ALA A 410 12.84 6.40 -11.45
N LEU A 411 13.95 6.65 -12.16
CA LEU A 411 13.94 7.31 -13.47
C LEU A 411 13.15 6.49 -14.49
N ARG A 412 13.33 5.19 -14.52
CA ARG A 412 12.58 4.26 -15.34
C ARG A 412 11.06 4.43 -15.19
N LEU A 413 10.59 4.48 -13.95
CA LEU A 413 9.16 4.67 -13.64
C LEU A 413 8.69 6.07 -14.02
N LYS A 414 9.48 7.10 -13.73
CA LYS A 414 9.16 8.49 -14.07
C LYS A 414 8.98 8.66 -15.58
N VAL A 415 9.89 8.11 -16.38
CA VAL A 415 9.81 8.16 -17.86
C VAL A 415 8.62 7.33 -18.35
N GLY A 416 8.47 6.09 -17.87
CA GLY A 416 7.41 5.19 -18.32
C GLY A 416 6.00 5.71 -18.05
N HIS A 417 5.78 6.33 -16.90
CA HIS A 417 4.48 6.89 -16.50
C HIS A 417 4.29 8.36 -16.90
N SER A 418 5.27 9.00 -17.54
CA SER A 418 5.11 10.35 -18.09
C SER A 418 4.10 10.39 -19.25
N GLU A 419 3.69 11.58 -19.67
CA GLU A 419 2.87 11.75 -20.88
C GLU A 419 3.60 11.22 -22.11
N PHE A 420 4.90 11.52 -22.22
CA PHE A 420 5.77 10.97 -23.25
C PHE A 420 5.75 9.44 -23.23
N GLY A 421 5.98 8.82 -22.07
CA GLY A 421 6.03 7.37 -21.95
C GLY A 421 4.71 6.69 -22.35
N ARG A 422 3.58 7.25 -21.94
CA ARG A 422 2.24 6.73 -22.32
C ARG A 422 1.97 6.89 -23.81
N SER A 423 2.26 8.06 -24.40
CA SER A 423 2.01 8.32 -25.82
C SER A 423 2.90 7.47 -26.74
N HIS A 424 4.08 7.05 -26.29
CA HIS A 424 5.02 6.20 -27.03
C HIS A 424 4.90 4.71 -26.69
N GLY A 425 3.90 4.30 -25.88
CA GLY A 425 3.68 2.90 -25.52
C GLY A 425 4.78 2.29 -24.66
N LEU A 426 5.52 3.11 -23.90
CA LEU A 426 6.56 2.67 -22.97
C LEU A 426 5.97 2.13 -21.66
N SER A 427 4.68 2.36 -21.42
CA SER A 427 3.91 1.71 -20.37
C SER A 427 2.56 1.25 -20.89
N GLU A 428 2.01 0.23 -20.26
CA GLU A 428 0.72 -0.34 -20.58
C GLU A 428 -0.21 -0.35 -19.38
N PRO A 429 -1.54 -0.29 -19.58
CA PRO A 429 -2.51 -0.39 -18.49
C PRO A 429 -2.63 -1.82 -17.98
N GLY A 430 -3.38 -1.98 -16.89
CA GLY A 430 -3.75 -3.28 -16.34
C GLY A 430 -2.93 -3.68 -15.10
N TRP A 431 -3.00 -4.96 -14.78
CA TRP A 431 -2.43 -5.53 -13.58
C TRP A 431 -1.31 -6.50 -13.94
N ARG A 432 -0.13 -6.30 -13.38
CA ARG A 432 1.07 -7.10 -13.64
C ARG A 432 1.66 -7.61 -12.33
N PRO A 433 1.07 -8.66 -11.75
CA PRO A 433 1.64 -9.30 -10.57
C PRO A 433 2.89 -10.12 -10.92
N LEU A 434 3.80 -10.25 -9.95
CA LEU A 434 4.94 -11.16 -10.02
C LEU A 434 5.36 -11.59 -8.61
N TRP A 435 6.08 -12.70 -8.54
CA TRP A 435 6.82 -13.11 -7.38
C TRP A 435 8.29 -12.72 -7.52
N VAL A 436 8.83 -12.09 -6.49
CA VAL A 436 10.27 -11.92 -6.33
C VAL A 436 10.74 -12.90 -5.25
N ILE A 437 11.79 -13.63 -5.54
CA ILE A 437 12.32 -14.71 -4.69
C ILE A 437 13.83 -14.57 -4.54
N ASP A 438 14.44 -15.43 -3.72
CA ASP A 438 15.89 -15.51 -3.56
C ASP A 438 16.51 -14.20 -3.05
N PHE A 439 15.86 -13.61 -2.05
CA PHE A 439 16.37 -12.42 -1.38
C PHE A 439 17.68 -12.70 -0.64
N PRO A 440 18.58 -11.72 -0.49
CA PRO A 440 19.68 -11.82 0.46
C PRO A 440 19.10 -12.03 1.87
N MET A 441 19.76 -12.87 2.66
CA MET A 441 19.31 -13.11 4.04
C MET A 441 19.67 -11.97 4.97
N PHE A 442 20.75 -11.28 4.68
CA PHE A 442 21.32 -10.21 5.49
C PHE A 442 21.65 -8.98 4.65
N GLU A 443 21.54 -7.82 5.28
CA GLU A 443 22.11 -6.56 4.81
C GLU A 443 23.23 -6.14 5.76
N TYR A 444 24.28 -5.50 5.22
CA TYR A 444 25.34 -4.99 6.05
C TYR A 444 25.04 -3.54 6.43
N ASP A 445 24.92 -3.28 7.73
CA ASP A 445 24.76 -1.96 8.29
C ASP A 445 26.16 -1.34 8.49
N GLU A 446 26.50 -0.33 7.66
CA GLU A 446 27.79 0.35 7.72
C GLU A 446 27.96 1.17 9.01
N GLU A 447 26.87 1.71 9.59
CA GLU A 447 26.90 2.53 10.81
C GLU A 447 27.15 1.65 12.05
N GLU A 448 26.45 0.51 12.12
CA GLU A 448 26.60 -0.44 13.22
C GLU A 448 27.76 -1.45 13.02
N GLY A 449 28.32 -1.52 11.82
CA GLY A 449 29.43 -2.43 11.49
C GLY A 449 29.06 -3.92 11.66
N ARG A 450 27.83 -4.29 11.34
CA ARG A 450 27.30 -5.66 11.49
C ARG A 450 26.27 -6.01 10.44
N TYR A 451 26.01 -7.29 10.28
CA TYR A 451 24.86 -7.76 9.51
C TYR A 451 23.56 -7.57 10.30
N VAL A 452 22.50 -7.16 9.60
CA VAL A 452 21.12 -7.13 10.06
C VAL A 452 20.28 -8.06 9.19
N ALA A 453 19.19 -8.61 9.71
CA ALA A 453 18.31 -9.46 8.92
C ALA A 453 17.57 -8.61 7.88
N ALA A 454 17.59 -9.03 6.61
CA ALA A 454 16.88 -8.35 5.55
C ALA A 454 15.34 -8.40 5.75
N HIS A 455 14.82 -9.48 6.36
CA HIS A 455 13.41 -9.65 6.71
C HIS A 455 13.25 -9.71 8.23
N HIS A 456 13.43 -10.90 8.82
CA HIS A 456 13.41 -11.10 10.27
C HIS A 456 14.31 -12.28 10.68
N PRO A 457 14.75 -12.38 11.95
CA PRO A 457 15.74 -13.38 12.39
C PRO A 457 15.28 -14.85 12.29
N PHE A 458 13.99 -15.10 12.05
CA PHE A 458 13.40 -16.44 11.93
C PHE A 458 13.22 -16.89 10.49
N THR A 459 13.63 -16.10 9.50
CA THR A 459 13.65 -16.47 8.09
C THR A 459 14.66 -17.58 7.86
N SER A 460 14.26 -18.65 7.15
CA SER A 460 15.15 -19.75 6.82
C SER A 460 16.12 -19.39 5.70
N PRO A 461 17.42 -19.67 5.85
CA PRO A 461 18.33 -19.67 4.71
C PRO A 461 17.97 -20.78 3.72
N LYS A 462 18.42 -20.67 2.47
CA LYS A 462 18.44 -21.82 1.56
C LYS A 462 19.29 -22.95 2.13
N ASP A 463 18.88 -24.19 1.92
CA ASP A 463 19.56 -25.34 2.55
C ASP A 463 21.02 -25.44 2.14
N GLU A 464 21.32 -25.15 0.87
CA GLU A 464 22.67 -25.11 0.31
C GLU A 464 23.52 -23.93 0.81
N HIS A 465 22.91 -22.96 1.49
CA HIS A 465 23.59 -21.75 2.00
C HIS A 465 23.78 -21.75 3.52
N ILE A 466 23.41 -22.80 4.22
CA ILE A 466 23.54 -22.89 5.69
C ILE A 466 25.01 -22.73 6.14
N GLU A 467 25.98 -23.20 5.32
CA GLU A 467 27.40 -23.06 5.61
C GLU A 467 27.90 -21.60 5.50
N TYR A 468 27.26 -20.81 4.65
CA TYR A 468 27.60 -19.38 4.51
C TYR A 468 27.28 -18.55 5.75
N LEU A 469 26.34 -19.00 6.60
CA LEU A 469 26.03 -18.32 7.86
C LEU A 469 27.26 -18.09 8.76
N GLU A 470 28.23 -19.01 8.70
CA GLU A 470 29.43 -18.97 9.52
C GLU A 470 30.68 -18.57 8.73
N THR A 471 30.69 -18.71 7.40
CA THR A 471 31.86 -18.43 6.55
C THR A 471 31.78 -17.10 5.83
N ASP A 472 30.64 -16.77 5.23
CA ASP A 472 30.40 -15.52 4.49
C ASP A 472 28.90 -15.21 4.42
N PRO A 473 28.33 -14.55 5.43
CA PRO A 473 26.89 -14.23 5.49
C PRO A 473 26.40 -13.42 4.28
N SER A 474 27.26 -12.66 3.60
CA SER A 474 26.90 -11.86 2.42
C SER A 474 26.38 -12.70 1.23
N LYS A 475 26.77 -13.98 1.16
CA LYS A 475 26.35 -14.93 0.13
C LYS A 475 25.09 -15.69 0.46
N CYS A 476 24.61 -15.56 1.69
CA CYS A 476 23.47 -16.33 2.14
C CYS A 476 22.15 -15.78 1.56
N LEU A 477 21.46 -16.61 0.80
CA LEU A 477 20.11 -16.31 0.31
C LEU A 477 19.06 -16.91 1.23
N ALA A 478 17.96 -16.21 1.40
CA ALA A 478 16.81 -16.63 2.18
C ALA A 478 15.77 -17.39 1.34
N LYS A 479 15.00 -18.27 1.98
CA LYS A 479 13.75 -18.80 1.46
C LYS A 479 12.62 -17.76 1.67
N ALA A 480 12.83 -16.56 1.13
CA ALA A 480 11.92 -15.44 1.21
C ALA A 480 11.32 -15.15 -0.18
N TYR A 481 10.10 -14.67 -0.16
CA TYR A 481 9.30 -14.40 -1.36
C TYR A 481 8.34 -13.25 -1.12
N ASP A 482 8.36 -12.28 -2.05
CA ASP A 482 7.44 -11.15 -2.03
C ASP A 482 6.56 -11.16 -3.27
N MET A 483 5.28 -10.83 -3.10
CA MET A 483 4.37 -10.59 -4.20
C MET A 483 4.35 -9.10 -4.51
N ALA A 484 4.82 -8.75 -5.69
CA ALA A 484 4.74 -7.39 -6.21
C ALA A 484 3.60 -7.25 -7.22
N LEU A 485 2.93 -6.10 -7.22
CA LEU A 485 1.86 -5.76 -8.15
C LEU A 485 2.01 -4.31 -8.56
N ASN A 486 2.25 -4.06 -9.86
CA ASN A 486 2.33 -2.70 -10.40
C ASN A 486 3.30 -1.77 -9.65
N GLY A 487 4.45 -2.27 -9.22
CA GLY A 487 5.45 -1.49 -8.49
C GLY A 487 5.26 -1.42 -6.98
N TRP A 488 4.27 -2.11 -6.45
CA TRP A 488 4.00 -2.20 -5.00
C TRP A 488 4.21 -3.62 -4.51
N GLU A 489 4.93 -3.78 -3.43
CA GLU A 489 4.93 -5.00 -2.64
C GLU A 489 3.57 -5.10 -1.92
N ILE A 490 2.74 -6.05 -2.30
CA ILE A 490 1.43 -6.27 -1.69
C ILE A 490 1.46 -7.32 -0.59
N GLY A 491 2.49 -8.15 -0.56
CA GLY A 491 2.70 -9.14 0.49
C GLY A 491 4.10 -9.69 0.47
N GLY A 492 4.67 -9.94 1.66
CA GLY A 492 5.98 -10.54 1.84
C GLY A 492 5.94 -11.70 2.82
N GLY A 493 6.74 -12.72 2.55
CA GLY A 493 6.77 -13.93 3.34
C GLY A 493 8.06 -14.73 3.23
N SER A 494 8.14 -15.77 4.04
CA SER A 494 9.27 -16.71 3.99
C SER A 494 8.91 -18.08 4.57
N VAL A 495 9.74 -19.07 4.30
CA VAL A 495 9.84 -20.28 5.13
C VAL A 495 10.60 -19.90 6.41
N ARG A 496 10.19 -20.48 7.54
CA ARG A 496 10.76 -20.19 8.86
C ARG A 496 11.80 -21.23 9.25
N ILE A 497 12.72 -20.82 10.11
CA ILE A 497 13.63 -21.75 10.76
C ILE A 497 12.83 -22.55 11.79
N HIS A 498 12.84 -23.87 11.68
CA HIS A 498 12.23 -24.80 12.65
C HIS A 498 13.28 -25.64 13.40
N ARG A 499 14.56 -25.48 13.04
CA ARG A 499 15.69 -26.20 13.62
C ARG A 499 16.51 -25.28 14.52
N GLU A 500 16.75 -25.70 15.76
CA GLU A 500 17.50 -24.92 16.77
C GLU A 500 18.96 -24.67 16.35
N ASP A 501 19.62 -25.66 15.73
CA ASP A 501 21.00 -25.54 15.27
C ASP A 501 21.17 -24.45 14.19
N VAL A 502 20.24 -24.35 13.25
CA VAL A 502 20.21 -23.30 12.23
C VAL A 502 19.90 -21.95 12.84
N GLN A 503 18.91 -21.88 13.76
CA GLN A 503 18.55 -20.63 14.43
C GLN A 503 19.72 -20.05 15.22
N SER A 504 20.48 -20.90 15.90
CA SER A 504 21.66 -20.50 16.64
C SER A 504 22.76 -19.91 15.74
N LYS A 505 22.94 -20.45 14.53
CA LYS A 505 23.89 -19.92 13.53
C LYS A 505 23.45 -18.54 13.05
N VAL A 506 22.16 -18.34 12.76
CA VAL A 506 21.60 -17.05 12.34
C VAL A 506 21.80 -16.00 13.41
N PHE A 507 21.53 -16.31 14.68
CA PHE A 507 21.75 -15.36 15.78
C PHE A 507 23.25 -14.96 15.91
N ARG A 508 24.18 -15.92 15.72
CA ARG A 508 25.61 -15.61 15.69
C ARG A 508 25.98 -14.66 14.55
N ALA A 509 25.46 -14.91 13.33
CA ALA A 509 25.68 -14.03 12.19
C ALA A 509 25.18 -12.59 12.45
N LEU A 510 24.05 -12.45 13.16
CA LEU A 510 23.46 -11.17 13.57
C LEU A 510 24.12 -10.54 14.82
N LYS A 511 25.13 -11.22 15.40
CA LYS A 511 25.76 -10.82 16.68
C LYS A 511 24.78 -10.72 17.86
N ILE A 512 23.70 -11.53 17.84
CA ILE A 512 22.75 -11.67 18.95
C ILE A 512 23.26 -12.76 19.90
N GLY A 513 23.65 -12.36 21.11
CA GLY A 513 24.15 -13.30 22.13
C GLY A 513 23.04 -14.20 22.71
N PRO A 514 23.41 -15.33 23.34
CA PRO A 514 22.43 -16.29 23.91
C PRO A 514 21.49 -15.65 24.96
N GLU A 515 22.02 -14.77 25.81
CA GLU A 515 21.23 -14.07 26.83
C GLU A 515 20.21 -13.12 26.21
N GLU A 516 20.63 -12.35 25.20
CA GLU A 516 19.77 -11.45 24.45
C GLU A 516 18.67 -12.22 23.70
N ALA A 517 19.05 -13.28 22.97
CA ALA A 517 18.12 -14.16 22.27
C ALA A 517 17.07 -14.73 23.25
N ARG A 518 17.52 -15.19 24.41
CA ARG A 518 16.65 -15.74 25.45
C ARG A 518 15.73 -14.68 26.04
N ALA A 519 16.25 -13.47 26.29
CA ALA A 519 15.47 -12.36 26.82
C ALA A 519 14.37 -11.91 25.87
N LYS A 520 14.66 -11.85 24.56
CA LYS A 520 13.70 -11.40 23.53
C LYS A 520 12.74 -12.50 23.08
N PHE A 521 13.26 -13.69 22.76
CA PHE A 521 12.57 -14.74 22.04
C PHE A 521 12.49 -16.08 22.79
N GLY A 522 12.81 -16.11 24.09
CA GLY A 522 12.92 -17.36 24.87
C GLY A 522 11.70 -18.27 24.74
N PHE A 523 10.50 -17.70 24.76
CA PHE A 523 9.25 -18.48 24.64
C PHE A 523 9.10 -19.19 23.28
N LEU A 524 9.57 -18.57 22.17
CA LEU A 524 9.59 -19.24 20.87
C LEU A 524 10.70 -20.27 20.78
N LEU A 525 11.89 -19.95 21.30
CA LEU A 525 13.02 -20.89 21.32
C LEU A 525 12.70 -22.15 22.13
N ASP A 526 11.99 -22.01 23.25
CA ASP A 526 11.50 -23.14 24.03
C ASP A 526 10.47 -23.96 23.24
N ALA A 527 9.55 -23.30 22.56
CA ALA A 527 8.53 -23.98 21.75
C ALA A 527 9.13 -24.76 20.57
N LEU A 528 10.19 -24.25 19.93
CA LEU A 528 10.87 -24.94 18.84
C LEU A 528 11.42 -26.32 19.26
N GLN A 529 11.71 -26.53 20.55
CA GLN A 529 12.20 -27.80 21.08
C GLN A 529 11.11 -28.88 21.19
N TYR A 530 9.83 -28.51 21.06
CA TYR A 530 8.70 -29.45 21.16
C TYR A 530 8.31 -30.07 19.82
N GLY A 531 9.25 -30.26 18.91
CA GLY A 531 8.98 -30.88 17.61
C GLY A 531 8.29 -29.95 16.63
N ALA A 532 8.83 -28.74 16.48
CA ALA A 532 8.31 -27.76 15.54
C ALA A 532 8.28 -28.31 14.10
N PRO A 533 7.14 -28.21 13.39
CA PRO A 533 7.05 -28.63 12.00
C PRO A 533 7.81 -27.65 11.10
N PRO A 534 8.25 -28.06 9.90
CA PRO A 534 8.55 -27.11 8.85
C PRO A 534 7.35 -26.21 8.59
N HIS A 535 7.53 -24.91 8.59
CA HIS A 535 6.43 -23.95 8.42
C HIS A 535 6.89 -22.70 7.69
N GLY A 536 5.94 -22.00 7.10
CA GLY A 536 6.15 -20.76 6.40
C GLY A 536 4.85 -20.03 6.15
N GLY A 537 4.94 -18.76 5.83
CA GLY A 537 3.76 -17.93 5.63
C GLY A 537 4.07 -16.60 4.97
N ILE A 538 3.05 -15.78 4.90
CA ILE A 538 3.10 -14.47 4.24
C ILE A 538 2.16 -13.50 4.94
N ALA A 539 2.44 -12.22 4.86
CA ALA A 539 1.54 -11.16 5.28
C ALA A 539 1.26 -10.21 4.11
N PHE A 540 -0.02 -10.01 3.79
CA PHE A 540 -0.44 -9.03 2.79
C PHE A 540 -0.91 -7.74 3.46
N GLY A 541 -0.53 -6.60 2.89
CA GLY A 541 -1.04 -5.31 3.30
C GLY A 541 -2.46 -5.08 2.76
N LEU A 542 -3.50 -5.35 3.56
CA LEU A 542 -4.90 -5.17 3.15
C LEU A 542 -5.17 -3.74 2.69
N ASP A 543 -4.69 -2.76 3.44
CA ASP A 543 -4.88 -1.34 3.11
C ASP A 543 -4.27 -1.00 1.75
N ARG A 544 -3.08 -1.54 1.46
CA ARG A 544 -2.37 -1.34 0.19
C ARG A 544 -3.11 -1.98 -0.99
N ILE A 545 -3.56 -3.23 -0.85
CA ILE A 545 -4.34 -3.93 -1.88
C ILE A 545 -5.61 -3.14 -2.20
N VAL A 546 -6.36 -2.71 -1.18
CA VAL A 546 -7.61 -1.96 -1.36
C VAL A 546 -7.34 -0.59 -1.99
N THR A 547 -6.25 0.10 -1.62
CA THR A 547 -5.83 1.37 -2.23
C THR A 547 -5.62 1.21 -3.74
N MET A 548 -4.90 0.17 -4.14
CA MET A 548 -4.66 -0.11 -5.55
C MET A 548 -5.94 -0.46 -6.31
N MET A 549 -6.78 -1.34 -5.73
CA MET A 549 -8.06 -1.74 -6.33
C MET A 549 -9.05 -0.58 -6.45
N ALA A 550 -9.01 0.36 -5.52
CA ALA A 550 -9.84 1.57 -5.53
C ALA A 550 -9.32 2.65 -6.52
N GLY A 551 -8.09 2.52 -7.01
CA GLY A 551 -7.41 3.58 -7.75
C GLY A 551 -7.19 4.84 -6.91
N ALA A 552 -7.06 4.70 -5.58
CA ALA A 552 -6.87 5.81 -4.66
C ALA A 552 -5.39 6.23 -4.60
N GLU A 553 -5.15 7.51 -4.37
CA GLU A 553 -3.79 8.08 -4.30
C GLU A 553 -3.13 7.87 -2.92
N SER A 554 -3.95 7.67 -1.89
CA SER A 554 -3.49 7.53 -0.52
C SER A 554 -4.19 6.39 0.20
N ILE A 555 -3.43 5.64 0.99
CA ILE A 555 -3.94 4.60 1.91
C ILE A 555 -5.01 5.17 2.88
N ARG A 556 -4.99 6.48 3.17
CA ARG A 556 -5.98 7.16 4.02
C ARG A 556 -7.37 7.23 3.41
N ASP A 557 -7.48 7.03 2.10
CA ASP A 557 -8.77 7.02 1.38
C ASP A 557 -9.53 5.69 1.48
N VAL A 558 -8.88 4.66 2.00
CA VAL A 558 -9.46 3.31 2.18
C VAL A 558 -9.52 2.88 3.64
N ILE A 559 -9.17 3.76 4.57
CA ILE A 559 -9.24 3.56 6.02
C ILE A 559 -10.27 4.54 6.60
N ALA A 560 -11.21 4.05 7.43
CA ALA A 560 -12.29 4.88 7.95
C ALA A 560 -11.78 6.06 8.80
N PHE A 561 -10.83 5.81 9.71
CA PHE A 561 -10.27 6.80 10.62
C PHE A 561 -8.73 6.74 10.63
N PRO A 562 -8.08 7.22 9.56
CA PRO A 562 -6.63 7.18 9.44
C PRO A 562 -5.97 8.27 10.30
N LYS A 563 -4.65 8.14 10.48
CA LYS A 563 -3.80 9.23 11.00
C LYS A 563 -3.21 10.05 9.86
N THR A 564 -2.89 11.32 10.15
CA THR A 564 -2.10 12.18 9.26
C THR A 564 -0.66 11.67 9.13
N GLN A 565 0.14 12.28 8.25
CA GLN A 565 1.59 12.03 8.16
C GLN A 565 2.36 12.34 9.46
N ARG A 566 1.76 13.12 10.38
CA ARG A 566 2.32 13.42 11.70
C ARG A 566 1.79 12.48 12.80
N ALA A 567 1.22 11.33 12.44
CA ALA A 567 0.63 10.35 13.33
C ALA A 567 -0.50 10.91 14.23
N GLN A 568 -1.27 11.89 13.74
CA GLN A 568 -2.36 12.53 14.48
C GLN A 568 -3.73 12.19 13.88
N CYS A 569 -4.73 12.02 14.72
CA CYS A 569 -6.14 11.97 14.31
C CYS A 569 -6.76 13.35 14.49
N LEU A 570 -7.07 14.04 13.39
CA LEU A 570 -7.64 15.40 13.44
C LEU A 570 -9.09 15.41 13.96
N LEU A 571 -9.83 14.31 13.79
CA LEU A 571 -11.19 14.17 14.29
C LEU A 571 -11.23 14.07 15.83
N THR A 572 -10.40 13.20 16.40
CA THR A 572 -10.39 12.91 17.84
C THR A 572 -9.33 13.68 18.61
N GLN A 573 -8.46 14.42 17.90
CA GLN A 573 -7.31 15.14 18.44
C GLN A 573 -6.29 14.22 19.16
N ALA A 574 -6.27 12.91 18.81
CA ALA A 574 -5.28 11.98 19.32
C ALA A 574 -3.94 12.13 18.56
N PRO A 575 -2.77 12.01 19.26
CA PRO A 575 -2.60 11.81 20.69
C PRO A 575 -2.93 13.07 21.49
N SER A 576 -3.44 12.88 22.72
CA SER A 576 -3.81 13.96 23.62
C SER A 576 -3.15 13.78 24.99
N PRO A 577 -3.00 14.85 25.79
CA PRO A 577 -2.53 14.75 27.16
C PRO A 577 -3.46 13.85 28.00
N VAL A 578 -2.88 13.19 28.98
CA VAL A 578 -3.61 12.43 30.00
C VAL A 578 -3.44 13.12 31.36
N ASP A 579 -4.39 12.91 32.27
CA ASP A 579 -4.33 13.56 33.58
C ASP A 579 -3.23 12.97 34.48
N GLU A 580 -2.77 13.80 35.41
CA GLU A 580 -1.67 13.47 36.32
C GLU A 580 -2.02 12.29 37.25
N ARG A 581 -3.32 12.06 37.56
CA ARG A 581 -3.76 10.92 38.37
C ARG A 581 -3.55 9.62 37.60
N GLN A 582 -3.89 9.56 36.33
CA GLN A 582 -3.65 8.39 35.47
C GLN A 582 -2.15 8.09 35.36
N LEU A 583 -1.31 9.13 35.18
CA LEU A 583 0.15 8.94 35.11
C LEU A 583 0.70 8.36 36.41
N ARG A 584 0.23 8.85 37.57
CA ARG A 584 0.62 8.30 38.89
C ARG A 584 0.17 6.86 39.09
N GLU A 585 -1.04 6.51 38.66
CA GLU A 585 -1.55 5.13 38.70
C GLU A 585 -0.75 4.17 37.83
N LEU A 586 -0.13 4.69 36.76
CA LEU A 586 0.75 3.95 35.85
C LEU A 586 2.22 3.98 36.30
N HIS A 587 2.55 4.66 37.39
CA HIS A 587 3.93 4.87 37.85
C HIS A 587 4.84 5.57 36.83
N ILE A 588 4.27 6.48 36.03
CA ILE A 588 4.97 7.21 34.95
C ILE A 588 5.06 8.69 35.30
N ARG A 589 6.20 9.31 34.92
CA ARG A 589 6.39 10.74 34.98
C ARG A 589 6.85 11.28 33.62
N VAL A 590 6.14 12.25 33.08
CA VAL A 590 6.53 12.95 31.86
C VAL A 590 7.73 13.83 32.14
N ARG A 591 8.81 13.71 31.34
CA ARG A 591 9.99 14.58 31.37
C ARG A 591 9.88 15.56 30.22
N GLY A 592 9.85 16.86 30.51
CA GLY A 592 9.78 17.94 29.53
C GLY A 592 8.68 18.96 29.83
N PRO A 593 8.61 20.08 29.08
CA PRO A 593 7.53 21.04 29.25
C PRO A 593 6.19 20.39 28.91
N GLN A 594 5.27 20.38 29.86
CA GLN A 594 3.89 20.01 29.57
C GLN A 594 3.29 21.04 28.61
N PRO A 595 2.50 20.63 27.61
CA PRO A 595 1.69 21.58 26.84
C PRO A 595 0.81 22.37 27.81
N ALA A 596 0.73 23.68 27.65
CA ALA A 596 -0.22 24.49 28.43
C ALA A 596 -1.63 23.91 28.25
N ALA A 597 -2.35 23.69 29.34
CA ALA A 597 -3.74 23.23 29.29
C ALA A 597 -4.54 24.23 28.44
N ASP A 598 -5.29 23.73 27.46
CA ASP A 598 -6.14 24.57 26.61
C ASP A 598 -7.26 25.16 27.48
N PRO A 599 -7.33 26.49 27.67
CA PRO A 599 -8.35 27.11 28.53
C PRO A 599 -9.78 27.01 27.98
N LYS A 600 -9.98 26.34 26.83
CA LYS A 600 -11.28 26.12 26.18
C LYS A 600 -11.86 24.72 26.37
N ALA A 601 -11.21 23.87 27.18
CA ALA A 601 -11.66 22.49 27.46
C ALA A 601 -12.36 22.34 28.83
N ALA A 602 -12.90 23.44 29.39
CA ALA A 602 -13.74 23.47 30.58
C ALA A 602 -15.19 23.81 30.24
#